data_88582ebbbc50d5f8e0d930b1e6223711
#
_entry.id   88582ebbbc50d5f8e0d930b1e6223711
#
_cell.length_a   1.000
_cell.length_b   1.000
_cell.length_c   1.000
_cell.angle_alpha   90.00
_cell.angle_beta   90.00
_cell.angle_gamma   90.00
#
_symmetry.space_group_name_H-M   'P 1'
#
loop_
_entity.id
_entity.type
_entity.pdbx_description
1 polymer ?
#
loop_
_entity_poly.entity_id
_entity_poly.type
_entity_poly.pdbx_seq_one_letter_code
_entity_poly.pdbx_strand_id
1 'polypeptide(L)'
;KGNYFNLNQKIYNKNKDFKDFQFIIIAPDGTQDEVKEILKGLNDLTNVSKWLFVFAPENEIQEYYNTLHLKGKLNSDFGTSNVYIVDKKRNLRGRKDKAEYKEGYDASSPSDLYNEMTDDVKVILAEYRLALKRNNAKRQI
;
A
#
# COMPACT_ATOMS: atom_id res chain seq x y z
N LYS A 1 1.10 -4.45 -15.22
CA LYS A 1 0.54 -5.72 -14.71
C LYS A 1 1.48 -6.43 -13.72
N GLY A 2 2.78 -6.57 -14.07
CA GLY A 2 3.74 -7.28 -13.23
C GLY A 2 3.86 -6.75 -11.80
N ASN A 3 3.77 -5.45 -11.61
CA ASN A 3 3.88 -4.83 -10.29
C ASN A 3 2.75 -5.24 -9.34
N TYR A 4 1.53 -5.37 -9.83
CA TYR A 4 0.40 -5.83 -9.02
C TYR A 4 0.57 -7.28 -8.59
N PHE A 5 1.06 -8.13 -9.46
CA PHE A 5 1.35 -9.53 -9.13
C PHE A 5 2.48 -9.65 -8.12
N ASN A 6 3.53 -8.82 -8.25
CA ASN A 6 4.61 -8.78 -7.27
C ASN A 6 4.09 -8.36 -5.88
N LEU A 7 3.29 -7.30 -5.83
CA LEU A 7 2.67 -6.83 -4.59
C LEU A 7 1.76 -7.90 -3.98
N ASN A 8 0.98 -8.57 -4.82
CA ASN A 8 0.10 -9.64 -4.37
C ASN A 8 0.88 -10.79 -3.72
N GLN A 9 1.91 -11.26 -4.40
CA GLN A 9 2.72 -12.38 -3.94
C GLN A 9 3.54 -12.04 -2.69
N LYS A 10 4.18 -10.87 -2.68
CA LYS A 10 5.15 -10.53 -1.64
C LYS A 10 4.52 -9.88 -0.40
N ILE A 11 3.47 -9.11 -0.58
CA ILE A 11 2.89 -8.30 0.50
C ILE A 11 1.46 -8.70 0.83
N TYR A 12 0.57 -8.69 -0.16
CA TYR A 12 -0.86 -8.88 0.05
C TYR A 12 -1.19 -10.26 0.65
N ASN A 13 -0.71 -11.33 0.04
CA ASN A 13 -1.02 -12.69 0.50
C ASN A 13 -0.59 -12.97 1.93
N LYS A 14 0.49 -12.33 2.38
CA LYS A 14 1.01 -12.52 3.73
C LYS A 14 0.21 -11.78 4.79
N ASN A 15 -0.52 -10.73 4.39
CA ASN A 15 -1.13 -9.78 5.33
C ASN A 15 -2.65 -9.64 5.18
N LYS A 16 -3.25 -10.22 4.14
CA LYS A 16 -4.67 -10.03 3.81
C LYS A 16 -5.64 -10.43 4.93
N ASP A 17 -5.24 -11.33 5.80
CA ASP A 17 -6.09 -11.81 6.90
C ASP A 17 -6.07 -10.88 8.12
N PHE A 18 -5.16 -9.90 8.16
CA PHE A 18 -5.16 -8.90 9.23
C PHE A 18 -6.29 -7.89 9.04
N LYS A 19 -7.04 -7.65 10.12
CA LYS A 19 -8.18 -6.73 10.11
C LYS A 19 -7.79 -5.31 9.67
N ASP A 20 -6.61 -4.86 10.06
CA ASP A 20 -6.14 -3.50 9.85
C ASP A 20 -5.34 -3.31 8.57
N PHE A 21 -5.39 -4.28 7.65
CA PHE A 21 -4.64 -4.26 6.41
C PHE A 21 -5.56 -4.06 5.21
N GLN A 22 -5.16 -3.18 4.27
CA GLN A 22 -5.90 -2.93 3.03
C GLN A 22 -4.98 -2.34 1.98
N PHE A 23 -5.20 -2.70 0.70
CA PHE A 23 -4.59 -2.04 -0.44
C PHE A 23 -5.58 -1.06 -1.06
N ILE A 24 -5.14 0.17 -1.27
CA ILE A 24 -5.92 1.20 -1.98
C ILE A 24 -5.11 1.64 -3.19
N ILE A 25 -5.71 1.50 -4.37
CA ILE A 25 -5.12 1.90 -5.65
C ILE A 25 -5.98 3.00 -6.23
N ILE A 26 -5.38 4.16 -6.50
CA ILE A 26 -6.06 5.27 -7.15
C ILE A 26 -5.73 5.21 -8.64
N ALA A 27 -6.76 5.09 -9.47
CA ALA A 27 -6.63 4.95 -10.90
C ALA A 27 -7.37 6.07 -11.62
N PRO A 28 -6.88 6.52 -12.80
CA PRO A 28 -7.59 7.54 -13.57
C PRO A 28 -8.96 7.05 -14.06
N ASP A 29 -9.93 7.96 -14.13
CA ASP A 29 -11.20 7.68 -14.77
C ASP A 29 -10.97 7.22 -16.20
N GLY A 30 -11.75 6.23 -16.63
CA GLY A 30 -11.61 5.64 -17.96
C GLY A 30 -10.74 4.39 -18.01
N THR A 31 -10.11 4.00 -16.90
CA THR A 31 -9.28 2.79 -16.83
C THR A 31 -10.00 1.59 -16.20
N GLN A 32 -11.33 1.67 -16.08
CA GLN A 32 -12.14 0.64 -15.41
C GLN A 32 -11.99 -0.74 -16.05
N ASP A 33 -11.93 -0.82 -17.38
CA ASP A 33 -11.79 -2.09 -18.06
C ASP A 33 -10.42 -2.73 -17.80
N GLU A 34 -9.36 -1.93 -17.77
CA GLU A 34 -8.02 -2.38 -17.45
C GLU A 34 -7.96 -2.92 -16.02
N VAL A 35 -8.61 -2.24 -15.07
CA VAL A 35 -8.69 -2.66 -13.67
C VAL A 35 -9.44 -3.97 -13.53
N LYS A 36 -10.54 -4.17 -14.28
CA LYS A 36 -11.27 -5.45 -14.30
C LYS A 36 -10.37 -6.60 -14.70
N GLU A 37 -9.56 -6.40 -15.73
CA GLU A 37 -8.60 -7.43 -16.19
C GLU A 37 -7.55 -7.73 -15.10
N ILE A 38 -7.04 -6.71 -14.44
CA ILE A 38 -6.08 -6.88 -13.35
C ILE A 38 -6.72 -7.68 -12.19
N LEU A 39 -7.90 -7.26 -11.75
CA LEU A 39 -8.63 -7.94 -10.67
C LEU A 39 -8.97 -9.39 -11.02
N LYS A 40 -9.36 -9.66 -12.26
CA LYS A 40 -9.63 -11.01 -12.72
C LYS A 40 -8.38 -11.89 -12.59
N GLY A 41 -7.23 -11.40 -13.04
CA GLY A 41 -5.98 -12.12 -12.93
C GLY A 41 -5.55 -12.35 -11.47
N LEU A 42 -5.72 -11.35 -10.61
CA LEU A 42 -5.43 -11.48 -9.19
C LEU A 42 -6.39 -12.45 -8.49
N ASN A 43 -7.68 -12.42 -8.86
CA ASN A 43 -8.69 -13.29 -8.27
C ASN A 43 -8.46 -14.77 -8.56
N ASP A 44 -7.78 -15.08 -9.66
CA ASP A 44 -7.37 -16.45 -9.95
C ASP A 44 -6.31 -16.97 -8.97
N LEU A 45 -5.61 -16.07 -8.28
CA LEU A 45 -4.50 -16.40 -7.37
C LEU A 45 -4.85 -16.21 -5.90
N THR A 46 -5.79 -15.33 -5.57
CA THR A 46 -6.06 -14.95 -4.18
C THR A 46 -7.46 -14.33 -4.03
N ASN A 47 -7.91 -14.20 -2.79
CA ASN A 47 -9.12 -13.41 -2.48
C ASN A 47 -8.77 -11.92 -2.55
N VAL A 48 -9.39 -11.20 -3.48
CA VAL A 48 -9.09 -9.78 -3.76
C VAL A 48 -9.94 -8.79 -2.94
N SER A 49 -10.62 -9.23 -1.91
CA SER A 49 -11.57 -8.40 -1.14
C SER A 49 -10.94 -7.15 -0.53
N LYS A 50 -9.63 -7.15 -0.29
CA LYS A 50 -8.91 -6.01 0.27
C LYS A 50 -8.10 -5.23 -0.76
N TRP A 51 -8.24 -5.53 -2.03
CA TRP A 51 -7.76 -4.71 -3.13
C TRP A 51 -8.86 -3.71 -3.48
N LEU A 52 -8.73 -2.46 -3.05
CA LEU A 52 -9.71 -1.41 -3.34
C LEU A 52 -9.16 -0.49 -4.43
N PHE A 53 -9.83 -0.48 -5.57
CA PHE A 53 -9.54 0.46 -6.65
C PHE A 53 -10.51 1.64 -6.58
N VAL A 54 -9.95 2.84 -6.54
CA VAL A 54 -10.70 4.10 -6.50
C VAL A 54 -10.39 4.87 -7.77
N PHE A 55 -11.43 5.34 -8.48
CA PHE A 55 -11.26 6.08 -9.72
C PHE A 55 -11.46 7.57 -9.50
N ALA A 56 -10.61 8.38 -10.10
CA ALA A 56 -10.67 9.82 -9.98
C ALA A 56 -10.16 10.49 -11.25
N PRO A 57 -10.57 11.74 -11.55
CA PRO A 57 -9.97 12.51 -12.62
C PRO A 57 -8.46 12.71 -12.42
N GLU A 58 -7.73 12.80 -13.52
CA GLU A 58 -6.26 12.92 -13.50
C GLU A 58 -5.77 14.10 -12.66
N ASN A 59 -6.46 15.26 -12.78
CA ASN A 59 -6.10 16.44 -12.00
C ASN A 59 -6.27 16.23 -10.49
N GLU A 60 -7.29 15.49 -10.07
CA GLU A 60 -7.48 15.18 -8.65
C GLU A 60 -6.43 14.20 -8.14
N ILE A 61 -6.01 13.24 -8.96
CA ILE A 61 -4.92 12.32 -8.61
C ILE A 61 -3.64 13.11 -8.38
N GLN A 62 -3.32 14.04 -9.27
CA GLN A 62 -2.12 14.89 -9.13
C GLN A 62 -2.21 15.77 -7.89
N GLU A 63 -3.36 16.38 -7.62
CA GLU A 63 -3.57 17.19 -6.42
C GLU A 63 -3.40 16.39 -5.14
N TYR A 64 -3.98 15.20 -5.09
CA TYR A 64 -3.83 14.30 -3.95
C TYR A 64 -2.37 13.91 -3.74
N TYR A 65 -1.67 13.54 -4.81
CA TYR A 65 -0.26 13.20 -4.76
C TYR A 65 0.58 14.36 -4.21
N ASN A 66 0.28 15.58 -4.64
CA ASN A 66 0.98 16.78 -4.17
C ASN A 66 0.81 16.99 -2.65
N THR A 67 -0.33 16.59 -2.08
CA THR A 67 -0.56 16.72 -0.63
C THR A 67 0.33 15.80 0.19
N LEU A 68 0.93 14.79 -0.40
CA LEU A 68 1.82 13.86 0.29
C LEU A 68 3.23 14.40 0.46
N HIS A 69 3.57 15.49 -0.24
CA HIS A 69 4.89 16.15 -0.16
C HIS A 69 6.06 15.21 -0.40
N LEU A 70 5.92 14.35 -1.42
CA LEU A 70 6.94 13.36 -1.76
C LEU A 70 8.03 13.97 -2.64
N LYS A 71 9.23 13.40 -2.59
CA LYS A 71 10.35 13.79 -3.46
C LYS A 71 10.15 13.28 -4.88
N GLY A 72 9.50 12.11 -5.03
CA GLY A 72 9.19 11.53 -6.33
C GLY A 72 8.12 12.29 -7.08
N LYS A 73 7.93 11.93 -8.35
CA LYS A 73 6.92 12.52 -9.23
C LYS A 73 6.13 11.43 -9.91
N LEU A 74 4.88 11.72 -10.23
CA LEU A 74 4.08 10.82 -11.07
C LEU A 74 4.60 10.83 -12.50
N ASN A 75 4.40 9.71 -13.20
CA ASN A 75 4.70 9.58 -14.62
C ASN A 75 3.70 10.41 -15.45
N SER A 76 3.94 10.51 -16.75
CA SER A 76 3.04 11.23 -17.66
C SER A 76 1.62 10.66 -17.72
N ASP A 77 1.46 9.37 -17.38
CA ASP A 77 0.17 8.68 -17.30
C ASP A 77 -0.46 8.75 -15.88
N PHE A 78 0.07 9.60 -15.01
CA PHE A 78 -0.35 9.76 -13.60
C PHE A 78 -0.16 8.52 -12.75
N GLY A 79 0.69 7.59 -13.21
CA GLY A 79 1.06 6.40 -12.46
C GLY A 79 2.42 6.52 -11.79
N THR A 80 2.73 5.55 -10.93
CA THR A 80 4.03 5.39 -10.31
C THR A 80 4.29 3.92 -10.04
N SER A 81 5.55 3.50 -10.09
CA SER A 81 5.94 2.17 -9.65
C SER A 81 6.10 2.08 -8.13
N ASN A 82 6.05 3.20 -7.43
CA ASN A 82 6.20 3.24 -5.99
C ASN A 82 4.87 2.99 -5.28
N VAL A 83 4.95 2.29 -4.16
CA VAL A 83 3.83 2.07 -3.24
C VAL A 83 4.19 2.64 -1.88
N TYR A 84 3.18 3.05 -1.13
CA TYR A 84 3.36 3.79 0.11
C TYR A 84 2.62 3.10 1.25
N ILE A 85 3.17 3.14 2.45
CA ILE A 85 2.50 2.65 3.64
C ILE A 85 1.92 3.86 4.38
N VAL A 86 0.61 3.81 4.62
CA VAL A 86 -0.08 4.86 5.38
C VAL A 86 -0.73 4.20 6.59
N ASP A 87 -0.48 4.75 7.77
CA ASP A 87 -1.06 4.24 9.00
C ASP A 87 -2.49 4.78 9.25
N LYS A 88 -3.12 4.32 10.32
CA LYS A 88 -4.48 4.75 10.67
C LYS A 88 -4.59 6.23 11.02
N LYS A 89 -3.48 6.86 11.38
CA LYS A 89 -3.42 8.30 11.68
C LYS A 89 -3.11 9.13 10.44
N ARG A 90 -3.08 8.50 9.27
CA ARG A 90 -2.79 9.11 7.97
C ARG A 90 -1.35 9.60 7.84
N ASN A 91 -0.43 8.98 8.55
CA ASN A 91 1.00 9.26 8.41
C ASN A 91 1.62 8.29 7.40
N LEU A 92 2.49 8.81 6.54
CA LEU A 92 3.34 7.99 5.72
C LEU A 92 4.37 7.29 6.61
N ARG A 93 4.52 5.98 6.40
CA ARG A 93 5.42 5.16 7.20
C ARG A 93 6.48 4.53 6.31
N GLY A 94 7.67 4.41 6.84
CA GLY A 94 8.79 3.76 6.19
C GLY A 94 9.96 3.68 7.14
N ARG A 95 10.94 2.81 6.82
CA ARG A 95 12.12 2.69 7.64
C ARG A 95 12.99 3.95 7.56
N LYS A 96 13.69 4.22 8.64
CA LYS A 96 14.67 5.29 8.66
C LYS A 96 15.99 4.77 8.11
N ASP A 97 16.49 5.41 7.05
CA ASP A 97 17.80 5.14 6.49
C ASP A 97 18.68 6.39 6.69
N LYS A 98 19.71 6.25 7.50
CA LYS A 98 20.57 7.38 7.92
C LYS A 98 19.75 8.46 8.62
N ALA A 99 19.66 9.66 8.02
CA ALA A 99 18.91 10.79 8.59
C ALA A 99 17.49 10.95 8.02
N GLU A 100 17.12 10.13 7.03
CA GLU A 100 15.86 10.29 6.32
C GLU A 100 15.00 9.03 6.38
N TYR A 101 13.67 9.22 6.32
CA TYR A 101 12.72 8.11 6.20
C TYR A 101 12.52 7.76 4.73
N LYS A 102 12.41 6.46 4.46
CA LYS A 102 12.05 5.97 3.13
C LYS A 102 10.60 6.34 2.84
N GLU A 103 10.35 7.10 1.77
CA GLU A 103 9.00 7.57 1.46
C GLU A 103 8.12 6.51 0.82
N GLY A 104 8.69 5.57 0.07
CA GLY A 104 7.93 4.54 -0.62
C GLY A 104 8.81 3.37 -1.05
N TYR A 105 8.17 2.35 -1.63
CA TYR A 105 8.82 1.12 -2.06
C TYR A 105 8.56 0.89 -3.54
N ASP A 106 9.58 0.52 -4.29
CA ASP A 106 9.45 0.25 -5.72
C ASP A 106 8.85 -1.13 -5.94
N ALA A 107 7.62 -1.18 -6.43
CA ALA A 107 6.92 -2.43 -6.70
C ALA A 107 7.55 -3.25 -7.84
N SER A 108 8.40 -2.65 -8.65
CA SER A 108 9.17 -3.36 -9.68
C SER A 108 10.48 -3.94 -9.15
N SER A 109 10.87 -3.62 -7.92
CA SER A 109 12.09 -4.09 -7.28
C SER A 109 11.80 -5.24 -6.31
N PRO A 110 12.22 -6.48 -6.61
CA PRO A 110 12.08 -7.58 -5.65
C PRO A 110 12.77 -7.31 -4.32
N SER A 111 13.91 -6.62 -4.34
CA SER A 111 14.66 -6.26 -3.13
C SER A 111 13.85 -5.33 -2.23
N ASP A 112 13.25 -4.27 -2.79
CA ASP A 112 12.43 -3.33 -2.02
C ASP A 112 11.23 -4.02 -1.38
N LEU A 113 10.55 -4.88 -2.11
CA LEU A 113 9.36 -5.56 -1.62
C LEU A 113 9.70 -6.67 -0.61
N TYR A 114 10.63 -7.54 -0.98
CA TYR A 114 10.92 -8.74 -0.20
C TYR A 114 11.78 -8.44 1.03
N ASN A 115 12.82 -7.62 0.87
CA ASN A 115 13.79 -7.38 1.95
C ASN A 115 13.41 -6.20 2.85
N GLU A 116 12.60 -5.27 2.36
CA GLU A 116 12.28 -4.06 3.13
C GLU A 116 10.80 -3.93 3.44
N MET A 117 9.93 -3.84 2.43
CA MET A 117 8.50 -3.60 2.66
C MET A 117 7.83 -4.70 3.47
N THR A 118 8.18 -5.96 3.23
CA THR A 118 7.64 -7.09 3.98
C THR A 118 7.89 -6.92 5.48
N ASP A 119 9.11 -6.56 5.86
CA ASP A 119 9.48 -6.39 7.26
C ASP A 119 8.86 -5.13 7.86
N ASP A 120 8.81 -4.04 7.10
CA ASP A 120 8.26 -2.78 7.59
C ASP A 120 6.75 -2.87 7.83
N VAL A 121 6.02 -3.59 6.96
CA VAL A 121 4.59 -3.88 7.17
C VAL A 121 4.39 -4.70 8.45
N LYS A 122 5.21 -5.72 8.68
CA LYS A 122 5.14 -6.54 9.91
C LYS A 122 5.32 -5.70 11.17
N VAL A 123 6.27 -4.78 11.16
CA VAL A 123 6.53 -3.88 12.30
C VAL A 123 5.30 -3.04 12.60
N ILE A 124 4.69 -2.44 11.59
CA ILE A 124 3.52 -1.56 11.78
C ILE A 124 2.30 -2.36 12.27
N LEU A 125 2.07 -3.55 11.72
CA LEU A 125 0.99 -4.43 12.20
C LEU A 125 1.23 -4.89 13.64
N ALA A 126 2.48 -5.12 14.02
CA ALA A 126 2.83 -5.45 15.39
C ALA A 126 2.54 -4.28 16.36
N GLU A 127 2.77 -3.04 15.94
CA GLU A 127 2.41 -1.85 16.72
C GLU A 127 0.90 -1.84 17.04
N TYR A 128 0.06 -2.14 16.04
CA TYR A 128 -1.40 -2.18 16.25
C TYR A 128 -1.83 -3.28 17.22
N ARG A 129 -1.23 -4.46 17.13
CA ARG A 129 -1.54 -5.55 18.06
C ARG A 129 -1.15 -5.21 19.49
N LEU A 130 0.00 -4.57 19.69
CA LEU A 130 0.45 -4.11 21.01
C LEU A 130 -0.47 -3.05 21.57
N ALA A 131 -0.93 -2.11 20.76
CA ALA A 131 -1.89 -1.09 21.18
C ALA A 131 -3.21 -1.71 21.61
N LEU A 132 -3.73 -2.70 20.89
CA LEU A 132 -4.94 -3.42 21.25
C LEU A 132 -4.78 -4.16 22.59
N LYS A 133 -3.67 -4.83 22.82
CA LYS A 133 -3.38 -5.51 24.08
C LYS A 133 -3.37 -4.54 25.25
N ARG A 134 -2.72 -3.39 25.11
CA ARG A 134 -2.69 -2.35 26.14
C ARG A 134 -4.08 -1.82 26.47
N ASN A 135 -4.89 -1.57 25.45
CA ASN A 135 -6.26 -1.07 25.63
C ASN A 135 -7.13 -2.11 26.33
N ASN A 136 -7.01 -3.38 25.95
CA ASN A 136 -7.75 -4.46 26.60
C ASN A 136 -7.33 -4.65 28.07
N ALA A 137 -6.05 -4.58 28.35
CA ALA A 137 -5.53 -4.66 29.72
C ALA A 137 -6.08 -3.52 30.59
N LYS A 138 -6.12 -2.29 30.07
CA LYS A 138 -6.70 -1.14 30.78
C LYS A 138 -8.19 -1.30 31.08
N ARG A 139 -8.94 -1.95 30.18
CA ARG A 139 -10.38 -2.19 30.38
C ARG A 139 -10.70 -3.23 31.43
N GLN A 140 -9.75 -4.11 31.71
CA GLN A 140 -9.94 -5.18 32.70
C GLN A 140 -9.68 -4.71 34.14
N ILE A 141 -9.13 -3.54 34.30
CA ILE A 141 -8.89 -2.92 35.60
C ILE A 141 -10.09 -2.07 36.02
#